data_65d1c60294159ee47dd2c5c94667d2e4
#
_entry.id   65d1c60294159ee47dd2c5c94667d2e4
#
_cell.length_a   1.000
_cell.length_b   1.000
_cell.length_c   1.000
_cell.angle_alpha   90.00
_cell.angle_beta   90.00
_cell.angle_gamma   90.00
#
_symmetry.space_group_name_H-M   'P 1'
#
loop_
_entity.id
_entity.type
_entity.pdbx_description
1 polymer ?
#
loop_
_entity_poly.entity_id
_entity_poly.type
_entity_poly.pdbx_seq_one_letter_code
_entity_poly.pdbx_strand_id
1 'polypeptide(L)'
;LGAIFYLTYNSVLLLFGTPFNRAFLLYVAVVGLSLWTATVGLSGVDHDAIRSSFTAPTPVRGVAIYIWVIAVANTLVWLRAIVPALAAHRPSQLLDGTGMTTNPVYVQDLAFWLPLAMVAAYALWRRRAWAYLVVGGLLTFWVIEAIGVATDQWFGHRADPTSTVASAAAAFGFAALAVLGVVVLAAYLRRVGPSSSASGSRSGRA
;
A
#
# COMPACT_ATOMS: atom_id res chain seq x y z
N LEU A 1 6.18 -2.50 9.07
CA LEU A 1 4.75 -2.46 8.76
C LEU A 1 4.51 -2.47 7.25
N GLY A 2 5.22 -1.65 6.44
CA GLY A 2 5.02 -1.61 4.99
C GLY A 2 5.25 -2.95 4.28
N ALA A 3 6.29 -3.69 4.65
CA ALA A 3 6.52 -5.04 4.13
C ALA A 3 5.38 -6.02 4.54
N ILE A 4 4.81 -5.85 5.73
CA ILE A 4 3.68 -6.67 6.18
C ILE A 4 2.44 -6.34 5.35
N PHE A 5 2.16 -5.07 5.08
CA PHE A 5 1.07 -4.65 4.18
C PHE A 5 1.26 -5.22 2.78
N TYR A 6 2.48 -5.16 2.24
CA TYR A 6 2.81 -5.75 0.94
C TYR A 6 2.56 -7.26 0.91
N LEU A 7 3.02 -8.00 1.94
CA LEU A 7 2.79 -9.44 2.04
C LEU A 7 1.29 -9.77 2.14
N THR A 8 0.54 -9.02 2.93
CA THR A 8 -0.92 -9.20 3.05
C THR A 8 -1.60 -9.00 1.71
N TYR A 9 -1.29 -7.89 1.04
CA TYR A 9 -1.89 -7.52 -0.26
C TYR A 9 -1.63 -8.60 -1.32
N ASN A 10 -0.37 -8.94 -1.53
CA ASN A 10 0.02 -9.86 -2.58
C ASN A 10 -0.33 -11.31 -2.29
N SER A 11 -0.37 -11.72 -1.03
CA SER A 11 -0.82 -13.07 -0.68
C SER A 11 -2.32 -13.26 -0.89
N VAL A 12 -3.15 -12.23 -0.70
CA VAL A 12 -4.57 -12.25 -1.09
C VAL A 12 -4.70 -12.36 -2.61
N LEU A 13 -3.90 -11.58 -3.37
CA LEU A 13 -3.88 -11.67 -4.82
C LEU A 13 -3.51 -13.08 -5.29
N LEU A 14 -2.46 -13.67 -4.74
CA LEU A 14 -2.03 -15.02 -5.09
C LEU A 14 -3.05 -16.08 -4.69
N LEU A 15 -3.69 -15.94 -3.52
CA LEU A 15 -4.66 -16.91 -3.00
C LEU A 15 -5.92 -16.99 -3.86
N PHE A 16 -6.41 -15.85 -4.35
CA PHE A 16 -7.66 -15.74 -5.11
C PHE A 16 -7.49 -15.47 -6.60
N GLY A 17 -6.32 -15.02 -7.03
CA GLY A 17 -6.03 -14.68 -8.43
C GLY A 17 -5.25 -15.74 -9.21
N THR A 18 -4.80 -16.83 -8.54
CA THR A 18 -4.09 -17.92 -9.20
C THR A 18 -4.89 -19.23 -9.14
N PRO A 19 -4.78 -20.12 -10.15
CA PRO A 19 -5.36 -21.45 -10.08
C PRO A 19 -4.82 -22.23 -8.87
N PHE A 20 -5.66 -23.13 -8.32
CA PHE A 20 -5.25 -24.00 -7.21
C PHE A 20 -4.00 -24.79 -7.57
N ASN A 21 -2.96 -24.68 -6.74
CA ASN A 21 -1.64 -25.26 -7.00
C ASN A 21 -0.95 -25.73 -5.71
N ARG A 22 0.24 -26.31 -5.83
CA ARG A 22 0.98 -26.89 -4.69
C ARG A 22 1.39 -25.87 -3.62
N ALA A 23 1.43 -24.58 -3.94
CA ALA A 23 1.76 -23.51 -3.02
C ALA A 23 0.55 -22.94 -2.27
N PHE A 24 -0.67 -23.46 -2.49
CA PHE A 24 -1.91 -22.93 -1.91
C PHE A 24 -1.83 -22.73 -0.40
N LEU A 25 -1.37 -23.75 0.35
CA LEU A 25 -1.25 -23.65 1.81
C LEU A 25 -0.17 -22.64 2.24
N LEU A 26 0.85 -22.41 1.43
CA LEU A 26 1.83 -21.35 1.68
C LEU A 26 1.17 -19.97 1.57
N TYR A 27 0.33 -19.74 0.55
CA TYR A 27 -0.41 -18.47 0.41
C TYR A 27 -1.36 -18.25 1.58
N VAL A 28 -2.08 -19.29 2.02
CA VAL A 28 -2.94 -19.26 3.22
C VAL A 28 -2.14 -18.87 4.46
N ALA A 29 -0.98 -19.50 4.67
CA ALA A 29 -0.12 -19.21 5.80
C ALA A 29 0.41 -17.77 5.78
N VAL A 30 0.83 -17.27 4.61
CA VAL A 30 1.32 -15.88 4.47
C VAL A 30 0.21 -14.87 4.75
N VAL A 31 -1.01 -15.07 4.24
CA VAL A 31 -2.17 -14.21 4.56
C VAL A 31 -2.41 -14.20 6.08
N GLY A 32 -2.53 -15.38 6.69
CA GLY A 32 -2.80 -15.47 8.12
C GLY A 32 -1.72 -14.83 8.97
N LEU A 33 -0.46 -15.19 8.74
CA LEU A 33 0.67 -14.66 9.51
C LEU A 33 0.84 -13.15 9.32
N SER A 34 0.69 -12.62 8.11
CA SER A 34 0.82 -11.18 7.87
C SER A 34 -0.30 -10.38 8.54
N LEU A 35 -1.55 -10.85 8.48
CA LEU A 35 -2.69 -10.21 9.17
C LEU A 35 -2.50 -10.21 10.69
N TRP A 36 -2.13 -11.36 11.28
CA TRP A 36 -1.88 -11.44 12.72
C TRP A 36 -0.69 -10.59 13.13
N THR A 37 0.40 -10.58 12.35
CA THR A 37 1.57 -9.72 12.63
C THR A 37 1.21 -8.24 12.55
N ALA A 38 0.40 -7.82 11.57
CA ALA A 38 -0.10 -6.45 11.49
C ALA A 38 -0.94 -6.08 12.71
N THR A 39 -1.87 -6.96 13.11
CA THR A 39 -2.78 -6.72 14.24
C THR A 39 -2.02 -6.60 15.55
N VAL A 40 -1.15 -7.57 15.86
CA VAL A 40 -0.35 -7.57 17.10
C VAL A 40 0.66 -6.42 17.08
N GLY A 41 1.32 -6.19 15.93
CA GLY A 41 2.30 -5.12 15.79
C GLY A 41 1.69 -3.72 15.97
N LEU A 42 0.46 -3.50 15.47
CA LEU A 42 -0.23 -2.22 15.64
C LEU A 42 -0.77 -2.02 17.06
N SER A 43 -1.23 -3.08 17.72
CA SER A 43 -1.79 -2.98 19.08
C SER A 43 -0.74 -2.81 20.17
N GLY A 44 0.49 -3.31 19.95
CA GLY A 44 1.58 -3.26 20.93
C GLY A 44 2.48 -2.01 20.86
N VAL A 45 2.20 -1.08 19.95
CA VAL A 45 3.06 0.09 19.69
C VAL A 45 2.60 1.31 20.49
N ASP A 46 3.53 2.01 21.13
CA ASP A 46 3.31 3.35 21.67
C ASP A 46 3.27 4.38 20.51
N HIS A 47 2.06 4.70 20.08
CA HIS A 47 1.84 5.64 19.00
C HIS A 47 2.26 7.08 19.33
N ASP A 48 2.21 7.48 20.58
CA ASP A 48 2.65 8.82 21.01
C ASP A 48 4.18 8.93 21.00
N ALA A 49 4.89 7.87 21.38
CA ALA A 49 6.34 7.79 21.22
C ALA A 49 6.77 7.88 19.74
N ILE A 50 6.04 7.18 18.82
CA ILE A 50 6.31 7.32 17.40
C ILE A 50 6.06 8.74 16.92
N ARG A 51 4.91 9.33 17.24
CA ARG A 51 4.59 10.71 16.86
C ARG A 51 5.63 11.69 17.36
N SER A 52 6.13 11.54 18.60
CA SER A 52 7.14 12.43 19.19
C SER A 52 8.50 12.32 18.49
N SER A 53 8.78 11.20 17.80
CA SER A 53 9.98 11.03 16.99
C SER A 53 9.97 11.88 15.70
N PHE A 54 8.80 12.38 15.28
CA PHE A 54 8.69 13.25 14.11
C PHE A 54 8.85 14.71 14.51
N THR A 55 9.86 15.39 13.93
CA THR A 55 10.14 16.79 14.23
C THR A 55 9.13 17.75 13.56
N ALA A 56 9.01 18.98 14.10
CA ALA A 56 8.00 19.96 13.69
C ALA A 56 7.89 20.26 12.18
N PRO A 57 8.96 20.28 11.37
CA PRO A 57 8.82 20.58 9.94
C PRO A 57 8.50 19.36 9.05
N THR A 58 8.09 18.20 9.61
CA THR A 58 7.61 17.07 8.79
C THR A 58 6.42 17.51 7.92
N PRO A 59 6.44 17.27 6.59
CA PRO A 59 5.45 17.81 5.66
C PRO A 59 4.13 17.00 5.69
N VAL A 60 3.53 16.84 6.87
CA VAL A 60 2.33 16.00 7.07
C VAL A 60 1.16 16.35 6.15
N ARG A 61 0.96 17.64 5.86
CA ARG A 61 -0.12 18.08 4.95
C ARG A 61 0.17 17.68 3.50
N GLY A 62 1.39 17.89 3.03
CA GLY A 62 1.80 17.48 1.68
C GLY A 62 1.69 15.98 1.48
N VAL A 63 2.13 15.19 2.47
CA VAL A 63 1.99 13.74 2.45
C VAL A 63 0.53 13.29 2.46
N ALA A 64 -0.32 13.92 3.27
CA ALA A 64 -1.76 13.61 3.29
C ALA A 64 -2.44 13.92 1.95
N ILE A 65 -2.11 15.06 1.32
CA ILE A 65 -2.61 15.41 -0.01
C ILE A 65 -2.14 14.39 -1.05
N TYR A 66 -0.87 14.02 -1.04
CA TYR A 66 -0.33 13.00 -1.94
C TYR A 66 -1.11 11.67 -1.82
N ILE A 67 -1.33 11.20 -0.60
CA ILE A 67 -2.09 9.96 -0.37
C ILE A 67 -3.53 10.09 -0.89
N TRP A 68 -4.21 11.19 -0.65
CA TRP A 68 -5.56 11.41 -1.16
C TRP A 68 -5.60 11.46 -2.68
N VAL A 69 -4.65 12.14 -3.32
CA VAL A 69 -4.58 12.21 -4.79
C VAL A 69 -4.40 10.79 -5.36
N ILE A 70 -3.46 10.00 -4.83
CA ILE A 70 -3.24 8.63 -5.30
C ILE A 70 -4.47 7.75 -5.03
N ALA A 71 -5.06 7.80 -3.82
CA ALA A 71 -6.21 6.97 -3.47
C ALA A 71 -7.44 7.31 -4.32
N VAL A 72 -7.73 8.58 -4.54
CA VAL A 72 -8.85 9.02 -5.40
C VAL A 72 -8.59 8.64 -6.85
N ALA A 73 -7.39 8.89 -7.37
CA ALA A 73 -7.04 8.53 -8.75
C ALA A 73 -7.18 7.02 -8.98
N ASN A 74 -6.67 6.19 -8.06
CA ASN A 74 -6.80 4.73 -8.15
C ASN A 74 -8.26 4.27 -8.05
N THR A 75 -9.04 4.84 -7.13
CA THR A 75 -10.50 4.59 -7.05
C THR A 75 -11.18 4.87 -8.40
N LEU A 76 -10.88 6.01 -9.02
CA LEU A 76 -11.46 6.38 -10.32
C LEU A 76 -11.04 5.43 -11.45
N VAL A 77 -9.79 4.94 -11.45
CA VAL A 77 -9.33 3.92 -12.40
C VAL A 77 -10.16 2.65 -12.27
N TRP A 78 -10.37 2.15 -11.04
CA TRP A 78 -11.19 0.95 -10.83
C TRP A 78 -12.66 1.17 -11.19
N LEU A 79 -13.25 2.28 -10.78
CA LEU A 79 -14.64 2.59 -11.13
C LEU A 79 -14.85 2.75 -12.65
N ARG A 80 -13.87 3.32 -13.36
CA ARG A 80 -13.90 3.40 -14.82
C ARG A 80 -13.95 2.02 -15.49
N ALA A 81 -13.30 1.01 -14.91
CA ALA A 81 -13.34 -0.34 -15.43
C ALA A 81 -14.62 -1.09 -15.01
N ILE A 82 -15.09 -0.89 -13.78
CA ILE A 82 -16.18 -1.67 -13.18
C ILE A 82 -17.56 -1.13 -13.60
N VAL A 83 -17.79 0.18 -13.54
CA VAL A 83 -19.13 0.75 -13.76
C VAL A 83 -19.69 0.45 -15.14
N PRO A 84 -18.94 0.60 -16.26
CA PRO A 84 -19.44 0.23 -17.58
C PRO A 84 -19.70 -1.28 -17.71
N ALA A 85 -18.88 -2.12 -17.07
CA ALA A 85 -19.05 -3.56 -17.08
C ALA A 85 -20.36 -3.98 -16.40
N LEU A 86 -20.64 -3.40 -15.22
CA LEU A 86 -21.90 -3.61 -14.50
C LEU A 86 -23.10 -3.13 -15.31
N ALA A 87 -23.03 -1.94 -15.89
CA ALA A 87 -24.11 -1.38 -16.71
C ALA A 87 -24.40 -2.26 -17.95
N ALA A 88 -23.36 -2.87 -18.53
CA ALA A 88 -23.49 -3.75 -19.69
C ALA A 88 -23.78 -5.22 -19.31
N HIS A 89 -23.94 -5.55 -18.01
CA HIS A 89 -24.15 -6.91 -17.50
C HIS A 89 -23.10 -7.91 -18.03
N ARG A 90 -21.84 -7.52 -18.09
CA ARG A 90 -20.70 -8.33 -18.57
C ARG A 90 -19.49 -8.18 -17.65
N PRO A 91 -18.54 -9.14 -17.65
CA PRO A 91 -17.29 -8.99 -16.92
C PRO A 91 -16.49 -7.77 -17.38
N SER A 92 -15.64 -7.24 -16.48
CA SER A 92 -14.69 -6.19 -16.83
C SER A 92 -13.65 -6.74 -17.83
N GLN A 93 -13.25 -5.93 -18.82
CA GLN A 93 -12.22 -6.27 -19.79
C GLN A 93 -10.86 -6.65 -19.15
N LEU A 94 -10.60 -6.17 -17.92
CA LEU A 94 -9.40 -6.56 -17.17
C LEU A 94 -9.44 -7.99 -16.61
N LEU A 95 -10.54 -8.72 -16.81
CA LEU A 95 -10.65 -10.15 -16.54
C LEU A 95 -10.45 -11.02 -17.81
N ASP A 96 -10.41 -10.39 -18.99
CA ASP A 96 -10.29 -11.13 -20.25
C ASP A 96 -8.96 -11.90 -20.30
N GLY A 97 -9.06 -13.19 -20.59
CA GLY A 97 -7.90 -14.09 -20.68
C GLY A 97 -7.28 -14.49 -19.33
N THR A 98 -7.77 -13.98 -18.19
CA THR A 98 -7.19 -14.30 -16.87
C THR A 98 -7.73 -15.58 -16.26
N GLY A 99 -8.88 -16.07 -16.69
CA GLY A 99 -9.60 -17.20 -16.07
C GLY A 99 -10.20 -16.90 -14.70
N MET A 100 -10.12 -15.68 -14.21
CA MET A 100 -10.68 -15.26 -12.92
C MET A 100 -12.17 -14.92 -13.06
N THR A 101 -12.96 -15.28 -12.05
CA THR A 101 -14.39 -14.91 -11.96
C THR A 101 -14.58 -13.49 -11.44
N THR A 102 -13.65 -12.99 -10.67
CA THR A 102 -13.55 -11.59 -10.20
C THR A 102 -12.08 -11.24 -9.99
N ASN A 103 -11.78 -9.95 -9.88
CA ASN A 103 -10.41 -9.50 -9.65
C ASN A 103 -10.22 -9.17 -8.15
N PRO A 104 -9.38 -9.94 -7.42
CA PRO A 104 -9.13 -9.70 -6.01
C PRO A 104 -8.52 -8.32 -5.71
N VAL A 105 -7.83 -7.69 -6.69
CA VAL A 105 -7.30 -6.33 -6.55
C VAL A 105 -8.43 -5.32 -6.39
N TYR A 106 -9.48 -5.37 -7.22
CA TYR A 106 -10.62 -4.45 -7.08
C TYR A 106 -11.26 -4.55 -5.70
N VAL A 107 -11.45 -5.81 -5.24
CA VAL A 107 -12.13 -6.07 -3.98
C VAL A 107 -11.33 -5.49 -2.83
N GLN A 108 -10.05 -5.83 -2.72
CA GLN A 108 -9.25 -5.39 -1.59
C GLN A 108 -8.92 -3.89 -1.63
N ASP A 109 -8.71 -3.31 -2.81
CA ASP A 109 -8.47 -1.89 -2.96
C ASP A 109 -9.69 -1.08 -2.54
N LEU A 110 -10.85 -1.34 -3.16
CA LEU A 110 -12.06 -0.55 -2.91
C LEU A 110 -12.67 -0.79 -1.54
N ALA A 111 -12.55 -2.02 -1.00
CA ALA A 111 -13.14 -2.34 0.29
C ALA A 111 -12.24 -1.99 1.49
N PHE A 112 -10.91 -2.02 1.32
CA PHE A 112 -10.00 -1.92 2.46
C PHE A 112 -8.85 -0.92 2.25
N TRP A 113 -7.98 -1.09 1.23
CA TRP A 113 -6.73 -0.35 1.16
C TRP A 113 -6.90 1.14 0.83
N LEU A 114 -7.77 1.48 -0.12
CA LEU A 114 -8.02 2.89 -0.47
C LEU A 114 -8.81 3.61 0.62
N PRO A 115 -9.87 3.04 1.23
CA PRO A 115 -10.50 3.61 2.41
C PRO A 115 -9.52 3.80 3.59
N LEU A 116 -8.69 2.80 3.90
CA LEU A 116 -7.67 2.92 4.94
C LEU A 116 -6.70 4.08 4.64
N ALA A 117 -6.23 4.19 3.40
CA ALA A 117 -5.32 5.27 2.99
C ALA A 117 -5.98 6.65 3.17
N MET A 118 -7.23 6.81 2.75
CA MET A 118 -7.97 8.07 2.91
C MET A 118 -8.19 8.45 4.38
N VAL A 119 -8.56 7.48 5.22
CA VAL A 119 -8.75 7.68 6.67
C VAL A 119 -7.42 7.99 7.36
N ALA A 120 -6.35 7.26 7.01
CA ALA A 120 -5.02 7.49 7.56
C ALA A 120 -4.46 8.87 7.16
N ALA A 121 -4.67 9.29 5.91
CA ALA A 121 -4.29 10.62 5.43
C ALA A 121 -5.05 11.74 6.17
N TYR A 122 -6.36 11.57 6.38
CA TYR A 122 -7.15 12.50 7.19
C TYR A 122 -6.65 12.55 8.65
N ALA A 123 -6.40 11.40 9.26
CA ALA A 123 -5.88 11.32 10.61
C ALA A 123 -4.48 11.94 10.73
N LEU A 124 -3.62 11.77 9.72
CA LEU A 124 -2.31 12.42 9.66
C LEU A 124 -2.46 13.95 9.54
N TRP A 125 -3.37 14.44 8.68
CA TRP A 125 -3.70 15.86 8.60
C TRP A 125 -4.12 16.44 9.96
N ARG A 126 -4.91 15.65 10.73
CA ARG A 126 -5.33 15.97 12.10
C ARG A 126 -4.26 15.67 13.15
N ARG A 127 -3.06 15.25 12.74
CA ARG A 127 -1.91 14.90 13.59
C ARG A 127 -2.22 13.84 14.66
N ARG A 128 -3.09 12.87 14.34
CA ARG A 128 -3.39 11.73 15.21
C ARG A 128 -2.17 10.81 15.31
N ALA A 129 -1.82 10.35 16.51
CA ALA A 129 -0.59 9.62 16.78
C ALA A 129 -0.46 8.33 15.93
N TRP A 130 -1.49 7.50 15.88
CA TRP A 130 -1.49 6.26 15.13
C TRP A 130 -1.24 6.44 13.62
N ALA A 131 -1.67 7.59 13.08
CA ALA A 131 -1.56 7.85 11.64
C ALA A 131 -0.11 7.94 11.16
N TYR A 132 0.82 8.37 12.01
CA TYR A 132 2.23 8.45 11.65
C TYR A 132 2.81 7.08 11.30
N LEU A 133 2.48 6.06 12.08
CA LEU A 133 2.93 4.69 11.83
C LEU A 133 2.25 4.10 10.57
N VAL A 134 0.92 4.22 10.50
CA VAL A 134 0.14 3.62 9.40
C VAL A 134 0.49 4.27 8.06
N VAL A 135 0.64 5.60 8.02
CA VAL A 135 1.04 6.31 6.78
C VAL A 135 2.46 5.92 6.37
N GLY A 136 3.41 5.80 7.29
CA GLY A 136 4.74 5.29 6.97
C GLY A 136 4.68 3.88 6.37
N GLY A 137 3.82 3.03 6.92
CA GLY A 137 3.55 1.69 6.39
C GLY A 137 2.95 1.71 4.98
N LEU A 138 1.92 2.54 4.76
CA LEU A 138 1.27 2.68 3.45
C LEU A 138 2.22 3.23 2.38
N LEU A 139 2.99 4.26 2.68
CA LEU A 139 3.97 4.80 1.74
C LEU A 139 5.03 3.77 1.35
N THR A 140 5.54 3.01 2.34
CA THR A 140 6.51 1.94 2.09
C THR A 140 5.88 0.83 1.24
N PHE A 141 4.67 0.41 1.58
CA PHE A 141 3.89 -0.57 0.82
C PHE A 141 3.72 -0.13 -0.64
N TRP A 142 3.24 1.09 -0.88
CA TRP A 142 3.02 1.60 -2.23
C TRP A 142 4.29 1.72 -3.07
N VAL A 143 5.44 2.04 -2.46
CA VAL A 143 6.72 2.04 -3.16
C VAL A 143 7.08 0.63 -3.63
N ILE A 144 7.00 -0.36 -2.73
CA ILE A 144 7.33 -1.75 -3.06
C ILE A 144 6.34 -2.28 -4.11
N GLU A 145 5.05 -2.00 -3.94
CA GLU A 145 4.01 -2.42 -4.87
C GLU A 145 4.21 -1.81 -6.25
N ALA A 146 4.50 -0.52 -6.35
CA ALA A 146 4.75 0.13 -7.63
C ALA A 146 5.97 -0.45 -8.37
N ILE A 147 7.02 -0.84 -7.64
CA ILE A 147 8.17 -1.56 -8.21
C ILE A 147 7.75 -2.95 -8.70
N GLY A 148 6.98 -3.68 -7.89
CA GLY A 148 6.45 -5.01 -8.24
C GLY A 148 5.61 -4.94 -9.52
N VAL A 149 4.60 -4.06 -9.55
CA VAL A 149 3.73 -3.89 -10.72
C VAL A 149 4.52 -3.42 -11.95
N ALA A 150 5.48 -2.50 -11.81
CA ALA A 150 6.34 -2.10 -12.94
C ALA A 150 7.10 -3.31 -13.53
N THR A 151 7.60 -4.17 -12.66
CA THR A 151 8.32 -5.40 -13.04
C THR A 151 7.39 -6.38 -13.75
N ASP A 152 6.21 -6.63 -13.18
CA ASP A 152 5.20 -7.53 -13.74
C ASP A 152 4.72 -7.03 -15.11
N GLN A 153 4.45 -5.74 -15.25
CA GLN A 153 4.05 -5.12 -16.51
C GLN A 153 5.14 -5.24 -17.59
N TRP A 154 6.40 -5.05 -17.20
CA TRP A 154 7.53 -5.14 -18.12
C TRP A 154 7.73 -6.58 -18.64
N PHE A 155 7.81 -7.55 -17.72
CA PHE A 155 8.03 -8.94 -18.11
C PHE A 155 6.80 -9.56 -18.75
N GLY A 156 5.59 -9.24 -18.30
CA GLY A 156 4.34 -9.66 -18.90
C GLY A 156 4.22 -9.20 -20.35
N HIS A 157 4.50 -7.91 -20.63
CA HIS A 157 4.50 -7.38 -22.00
C HIS A 157 5.60 -8.02 -22.86
N ARG A 158 6.77 -8.34 -22.30
CA ARG A 158 7.82 -9.04 -23.07
C ARG A 158 7.46 -10.48 -23.38
N ALA A 159 6.75 -11.16 -22.50
CA ALA A 159 6.29 -12.53 -22.72
C ALA A 159 5.15 -12.60 -23.72
N ASP A 160 4.23 -11.62 -23.68
CA ASP A 160 3.13 -11.49 -24.63
C ASP A 160 2.90 -10.00 -24.98
N PRO A 161 3.48 -9.52 -26.09
CA PRO A 161 3.29 -8.14 -26.57
C PRO A 161 1.84 -7.80 -26.95
N THR A 162 0.97 -8.80 -27.12
CA THR A 162 -0.45 -8.63 -27.44
C THR A 162 -1.36 -8.60 -26.20
N SER A 163 -0.79 -8.77 -25.02
CA SER A 163 -1.51 -8.77 -23.74
C SER A 163 -2.34 -7.50 -23.55
N THR A 164 -3.58 -7.67 -23.14
CA THR A 164 -4.49 -6.57 -22.78
C THR A 164 -4.28 -6.10 -21.33
N VAL A 165 -3.55 -6.87 -20.50
CA VAL A 165 -3.34 -6.60 -19.07
C VAL A 165 -1.92 -6.14 -18.73
N ALA A 166 -0.94 -6.36 -19.63
CA ALA A 166 0.44 -5.94 -19.44
C ALA A 166 0.92 -5.05 -20.59
N SER A 167 1.56 -3.92 -20.28
CA SER A 167 2.06 -2.99 -21.29
C SER A 167 3.35 -2.30 -20.85
N ALA A 168 4.23 -1.97 -21.81
CA ALA A 168 5.43 -1.18 -21.55
C ALA A 168 5.09 0.22 -20.99
N ALA A 169 4.01 0.84 -21.45
CA ALA A 169 3.57 2.14 -20.97
C ALA A 169 3.19 2.09 -19.47
N ALA A 170 2.47 1.04 -19.05
CA ALA A 170 2.15 0.82 -17.66
C ALA A 170 3.41 0.56 -16.81
N ALA A 171 4.37 -0.22 -17.32
CA ALA A 171 5.65 -0.46 -16.65
C ALA A 171 6.38 0.86 -16.33
N PHE A 172 6.52 1.75 -17.31
CA PHE A 172 7.15 3.06 -17.11
C PHE A 172 6.32 3.97 -16.19
N GLY A 173 4.98 3.93 -16.29
CA GLY A 173 4.09 4.68 -15.40
C GLY A 173 4.27 4.27 -13.94
N PHE A 174 4.28 2.98 -13.64
CA PHE A 174 4.50 2.47 -12.27
C PHE A 174 5.93 2.71 -11.78
N ALA A 175 6.94 2.63 -12.66
CA ALA A 175 8.31 3.02 -12.30
C ALA A 175 8.40 4.51 -11.90
N ALA A 176 7.73 5.40 -12.62
CA ALA A 176 7.65 6.81 -12.26
C ALA A 176 6.92 7.03 -10.93
N LEU A 177 5.82 6.29 -10.68
CA LEU A 177 5.11 6.31 -9.40
C LEU A 177 5.99 5.80 -8.25
N ALA A 178 6.80 4.77 -8.48
CA ALA A 178 7.75 4.27 -7.49
C ALA A 178 8.79 5.34 -7.12
N VAL A 179 9.37 6.02 -8.10
CA VAL A 179 10.33 7.13 -7.87
C VAL A 179 9.66 8.26 -7.08
N LEU A 180 8.46 8.68 -7.46
CA LEU A 180 7.72 9.71 -6.74
C LEU A 180 7.42 9.26 -5.30
N GLY A 181 6.98 8.00 -5.12
CA GLY A 181 6.73 7.41 -3.82
C GLY A 181 7.97 7.41 -2.92
N VAL A 182 9.14 7.05 -3.46
CA VAL A 182 10.43 7.12 -2.74
C VAL A 182 10.73 8.54 -2.29
N VAL A 183 10.53 9.55 -3.15
CA VAL A 183 10.75 10.96 -2.79
C VAL A 183 9.83 11.39 -1.64
N VAL A 184 8.54 11.04 -1.71
CA VAL A 184 7.58 11.38 -0.65
C VAL A 184 7.90 10.63 0.64
N LEU A 185 8.21 9.34 0.58
CA LEU A 185 8.61 8.53 1.72
C LEU A 185 9.90 9.08 2.37
N ALA A 186 10.91 9.41 1.57
CA ALA A 186 12.14 10.01 2.06
C ALA A 186 11.88 11.37 2.73
N ALA A 187 11.05 12.23 2.13
CA ALA A 187 10.67 13.51 2.72
C ALA A 187 9.92 13.33 4.05
N TYR A 188 9.10 12.28 4.15
CA TYR A 188 8.36 11.92 5.36
C TYR A 188 9.29 11.43 6.47
N LEU A 189 10.25 10.56 6.14
CA LEU A 189 11.14 9.91 7.12
C LEU A 189 12.40 10.72 7.47
N ARG A 190 12.82 11.69 6.66
CA ARG A 190 14.05 12.48 6.88
C ARG A 190 14.14 13.18 8.24
N ARG A 191 13.02 13.31 8.94
CA ARG A 191 12.90 14.07 10.18
C ARG A 191 12.46 13.23 11.36
N VAL A 192 12.64 11.91 11.25
CA VAL A 192 12.51 11.00 12.38
C VAL A 192 13.82 11.00 13.14
N GLY A 193 13.79 11.49 14.37
CA GLY A 193 14.95 11.53 15.29
C GLY A 193 14.72 10.68 16.53
N PRO A 194 15.76 10.45 17.35
CA PRO A 194 15.60 9.77 18.63
C PRO A 194 14.61 10.56 19.50
N SER A 195 13.68 9.87 20.14
CA SER A 195 12.73 10.48 21.09
C SER A 195 13.48 11.15 22.24
N SER A 196 13.10 12.37 22.59
CA SER A 196 13.73 13.18 23.65
C SER A 196 13.56 12.61 25.08
N SER A 197 12.92 11.46 25.24
CA SER A 197 12.68 10.81 26.53
C SER A 197 13.91 10.17 27.20
N ALA A 198 15.05 10.07 26.49
CA ALA A 198 16.25 9.41 27.02
C ALA A 198 17.20 10.35 27.82
N SER A 199 16.97 11.67 27.88
CA SER A 199 17.91 12.61 28.52
C SER A 199 17.56 12.99 29.97
N GLY A 200 16.42 12.51 30.49
CA GLY A 200 15.91 12.94 31.82
C GLY A 200 16.41 12.15 33.05
N SER A 201 17.16 11.04 32.92
CA SER A 201 17.46 10.17 34.06
C SER A 201 18.91 10.18 34.56
N ARG A 202 19.76 11.14 34.14
CA ARG A 202 21.17 11.18 34.54
C ARG A 202 21.58 12.35 35.47
N SER A 203 20.67 13.08 36.10
CA SER A 203 21.04 14.10 37.05
C SER A 203 20.37 13.87 38.41
N GLY A 204 20.88 12.93 39.19
CA GLY A 204 20.37 12.72 40.55
C GLY A 204 21.07 11.59 41.31
N ARG A 205 22.41 11.60 41.35
CA ARG A 205 23.21 10.93 42.41
C ARG A 205 24.59 11.58 42.43
N ALA A 206 24.74 12.56 43.29
CA ALA A 206 25.96 12.96 43.95
C ALA A 206 25.66 13.14 45.44
#